data_f9b7fd83a2e5381ab00b04bcb378306e
#
_entry.id   f9b7fd83a2e5381ab00b04bcb378306e
#
_cell.length_a   1.000
_cell.length_b   1.000
_cell.length_c   1.000
_cell.angle_alpha   90.00
_cell.angle_beta   90.00
_cell.angle_gamma   90.00
#
_symmetry.space_group_name_H-M   'P 1'
#
loop_
_entity.id
_entity.type
_entity.pdbx_description
1 polymer ?
#
loop_
_entity_poly.entity_id
_entity_poly.type
_entity_poly.pdbx_seq_one_letter_code
_entity_poly.pdbx_strand_id
1 'polypeptide(L)'
;MNKIILLLFSVLCLMGRAQGNSEWKMCVVSDVHLMAPELLKSDGKAFQDYLSYDRKLLAESVEIMDSITNRLLAEHPKVLLVTGDLTKDGERVSHQYLVDHFLSKLRRSGVRVFVVPGNHDVNNPHAMVFDGDKTRRTTTVSPSEFASIYADYGYGQALACDAASLSYVAQLAPGLRLIAIDACKYEENDFDKNICVTGGRIKPATQRFIREQADAAKKAGCKVVVMMHHGVVPHFSAQPVVLPEYLVDDYPAVGRMLRDCGVDVVFTGHFHSQDIARDSTLTDVETGSLVSYPHPYRVIEVSGDKMSVTTHNLRSIKSLAAQGEDLWQKSQKFARLSVAKMAEGYLPQNTPSAMRDTIVKVVSDAYLYHLAGDERSSEDFVKEKRRLAEQASAVAPNMAPMLDAIVTSLSTDQAPSDNQAVINY
;
A
#
# COMPACT_ATOMS: atom_id res chain seq x y z
N MET A 1 -5.16 -49.05 43.76
CA MET A 1 -5.09 -48.68 42.33
C MET A 1 -5.69 -47.32 41.99
N ASN A 2 -6.46 -46.64 42.86
CA ASN A 2 -7.18 -45.40 42.47
C ASN A 2 -6.49 -44.05 42.77
N LYS A 3 -5.29 -44.05 43.35
CA LYS A 3 -4.56 -42.79 43.62
C LYS A 3 -3.48 -42.42 42.59
N ILE A 4 -3.08 -43.36 41.73
CA ILE A 4 -2.07 -43.14 40.68
C ILE A 4 -2.71 -42.57 39.40
N ILE A 5 -3.98 -42.88 39.13
CA ILE A 5 -4.71 -42.42 37.94
C ILE A 5 -5.09 -40.92 38.06
N LEU A 6 -5.33 -40.40 39.30
CA LEU A 6 -5.65 -38.99 39.51
C LEU A 6 -4.41 -38.06 39.34
N LEU A 7 -3.19 -38.57 39.58
CA LEU A 7 -1.98 -37.78 39.41
C LEU A 7 -1.56 -37.65 37.95
N LEU A 8 -1.90 -38.64 37.09
CA LEU A 8 -1.61 -38.59 35.65
C LEU A 8 -2.55 -37.63 34.90
N PHE A 9 -3.80 -37.46 35.36
CA PHE A 9 -4.71 -36.47 34.75
C PHE A 9 -4.40 -35.03 35.13
N SER A 10 -3.85 -34.76 36.32
CA SER A 10 -3.43 -33.42 36.73
C SER A 10 -2.12 -32.95 36.07
N VAL A 11 -1.24 -33.87 35.65
CA VAL A 11 0.01 -33.54 34.92
C VAL A 11 -0.27 -33.28 33.44
N LEU A 12 -1.28 -33.94 32.84
CA LEU A 12 -1.68 -33.64 31.45
C LEU A 12 -2.40 -32.28 31.31
N CYS A 13 -3.05 -31.78 32.35
CA CYS A 13 -3.68 -30.43 32.31
C CYS A 13 -2.70 -29.27 32.50
N LEU A 14 -1.47 -29.54 33.00
CA LEU A 14 -0.45 -28.51 33.20
C LEU A 14 0.55 -28.37 32.04
N MET A 15 0.53 -29.30 31.07
CA MET A 15 1.35 -29.18 29.84
C MET A 15 0.69 -28.34 28.75
N GLY A 16 -0.49 -27.74 28.96
CA GLY A 16 -1.26 -27.00 27.99
C GLY A 16 -1.01 -25.48 27.96
N ARG A 17 -0.02 -24.92 28.67
CA ARG A 17 0.24 -23.48 28.72
C ARG A 17 1.71 -23.10 28.84
N ALA A 18 2.51 -23.57 27.91
CA ALA A 18 3.77 -22.95 27.60
C ALA A 18 3.93 -22.94 26.07
N GLN A 19 2.95 -22.36 25.36
CA GLN A 19 3.25 -21.82 24.04
C GLN A 19 4.07 -20.56 24.32
N GLY A 20 5.38 -20.71 24.39
CA GLY A 20 6.30 -19.60 24.36
C GLY A 20 5.92 -18.75 23.14
N ASN A 21 5.69 -17.47 23.35
CA ASN A 21 5.50 -16.47 22.29
C ASN A 21 6.73 -16.54 21.37
N SER A 22 6.71 -17.46 20.40
CA SER A 22 7.81 -17.55 19.44
C SER A 22 7.72 -16.32 18.58
N GLU A 23 8.70 -15.46 18.71
CA GLU A 23 8.93 -14.31 17.85
C GLU A 23 9.05 -14.76 16.39
N TRP A 24 8.38 -14.06 15.49
CA TRP A 24 8.41 -14.38 14.06
C TRP A 24 8.28 -13.12 13.23
N LYS A 25 8.77 -13.19 11.97
CA LYS A 25 8.76 -12.05 11.07
C LYS A 25 7.63 -12.16 10.05
N MET A 26 7.02 -11.01 9.78
CA MET A 26 6.13 -10.75 8.66
C MET A 26 6.72 -9.60 7.84
N CYS A 27 6.59 -9.64 6.52
CA CYS A 27 6.92 -8.51 5.67
C CYS A 27 5.65 -7.96 5.02
N VAL A 28 5.68 -6.67 4.67
CA VAL A 28 4.62 -5.99 3.92
C VAL A 28 5.25 -5.24 2.75
N VAL A 29 4.65 -5.39 1.58
CA VAL A 29 4.92 -4.58 0.38
C VAL A 29 3.59 -4.13 -0.21
N SER A 30 3.59 -3.02 -0.93
CA SER A 30 2.42 -2.47 -1.60
C SER A 30 2.76 -1.93 -2.98
N ASP A 31 1.74 -1.76 -3.79
CA ASP A 31 1.81 -1.00 -5.04
C ASP A 31 3.02 -1.42 -5.89
N VAL A 32 3.06 -2.73 -6.17
CA VAL A 32 4.13 -3.39 -6.93
C VAL A 32 4.14 -2.92 -8.37
N HIS A 33 2.96 -2.63 -8.93
CA HIS A 33 2.73 -2.16 -10.31
C HIS A 33 3.65 -2.85 -11.32
N LEU A 34 3.75 -4.19 -11.21
CA LEU A 34 4.60 -4.94 -12.11
C LEU A 34 4.12 -4.78 -13.55
N MET A 35 5.02 -4.37 -14.42
CA MET A 35 4.83 -4.34 -15.85
C MET A 35 5.61 -5.48 -16.50
N ALA A 36 4.91 -6.49 -17.02
CA ALA A 36 5.58 -7.60 -17.70
C ALA A 36 6.34 -7.09 -18.94
N PRO A 37 7.55 -7.65 -19.22
CA PRO A 37 8.39 -7.18 -20.33
C PRO A 37 7.68 -7.21 -21.68
N GLU A 38 6.75 -8.12 -21.88
CA GLU A 38 5.97 -8.27 -23.11
C GLU A 38 5.07 -7.06 -23.44
N LEU A 39 4.82 -6.22 -22.43
CA LEU A 39 3.99 -5.01 -22.60
C LEU A 39 4.76 -3.84 -23.20
N LEU A 40 6.09 -3.85 -23.18
CA LEU A 40 6.94 -2.84 -23.81
C LEU A 40 7.71 -3.49 -24.97
N LYS A 41 7.08 -3.55 -26.13
CA LYS A 41 7.70 -4.12 -27.33
C LYS A 41 8.82 -3.26 -27.88
N SER A 42 8.59 -1.94 -27.91
CA SER A 42 9.62 -0.95 -28.21
C SER A 42 9.32 0.33 -27.44
N ASP A 43 10.35 0.89 -26.81
CA ASP A 43 10.26 2.20 -26.17
C ASP A 43 10.07 3.28 -27.25
N GLY A 44 9.21 4.25 -26.95
CA GLY A 44 8.88 5.34 -27.87
C GLY A 44 7.91 6.32 -27.23
N LYS A 45 7.38 7.21 -28.07
CA LYS A 45 6.54 8.32 -27.61
C LYS A 45 5.36 7.87 -26.75
N ALA A 46 4.69 6.76 -27.12
CA ALA A 46 3.51 6.30 -26.37
C ALA A 46 3.83 5.94 -24.92
N PHE A 47 4.94 5.25 -24.67
CA PHE A 47 5.35 4.91 -23.31
C PHE A 47 5.88 6.13 -22.54
N GLN A 48 6.66 6.99 -23.21
CA GLN A 48 7.17 8.22 -22.59
C GLN A 48 6.04 9.20 -22.24
N ASP A 49 5.01 9.33 -23.09
CA ASP A 49 3.82 10.11 -22.78
C ASP A 49 3.08 9.53 -21.56
N TYR A 50 2.92 8.20 -21.48
CA TYR A 50 2.32 7.54 -20.32
C TYR A 50 3.12 7.86 -19.04
N LEU A 51 4.42 7.65 -19.04
CA LEU A 51 5.29 7.93 -17.89
C LEU A 51 5.27 9.40 -17.48
N SER A 52 5.02 10.33 -18.40
CA SER A 52 5.04 11.76 -18.09
C SER A 52 3.94 12.19 -17.11
N TYR A 53 2.93 11.36 -16.88
CA TYR A 53 1.83 11.57 -15.93
C TYR A 53 1.88 10.62 -14.74
N ASP A 54 2.93 9.81 -14.64
CA ASP A 54 3.08 8.81 -13.60
C ASP A 54 4.29 9.11 -12.69
N ARG A 55 4.34 8.48 -11.53
CA ARG A 55 5.43 8.56 -10.54
C ARG A 55 6.19 7.24 -10.42
N LYS A 56 5.80 6.23 -11.20
CA LYS A 56 6.24 4.84 -11.12
C LYS A 56 7.36 4.55 -12.11
N LEU A 57 8.43 3.92 -11.65
CA LEU A 57 9.52 3.40 -12.49
C LEU A 57 9.10 2.05 -13.11
N LEU A 58 8.14 2.10 -14.04
CA LEU A 58 7.50 0.91 -14.62
C LEU A 58 8.47 0.08 -15.48
N ALA A 59 9.37 0.72 -16.19
CA ALA A 59 10.38 0.01 -16.98
C ALA A 59 11.33 -0.81 -16.10
N GLU A 60 11.60 -0.35 -14.91
CA GLU A 60 12.46 -0.98 -13.91
C GLU A 60 11.70 -1.94 -12.97
N SER A 61 10.37 -2.05 -13.07
CA SER A 61 9.51 -2.75 -12.11
C SER A 61 9.91 -4.22 -11.89
N VAL A 62 10.30 -4.94 -12.94
CA VAL A 62 10.75 -6.33 -12.87
C VAL A 62 12.06 -6.45 -12.08
N GLU A 63 13.02 -5.57 -12.33
CA GLU A 63 14.31 -5.61 -11.65
C GLU A 63 14.22 -5.14 -10.19
N ILE A 64 13.34 -4.15 -9.92
CA ILE A 64 12.99 -3.74 -8.57
C ILE A 64 12.39 -4.93 -7.81
N MET A 65 11.40 -5.62 -8.41
CA MET A 65 10.76 -6.77 -7.78
C MET A 65 11.73 -7.95 -7.56
N ASP A 66 12.67 -8.20 -8.47
CA ASP A 66 13.73 -9.21 -8.25
C ASP A 66 14.61 -8.84 -7.05
N SER A 67 15.05 -7.59 -6.99
CA SER A 67 15.89 -7.09 -5.90
C SER A 67 15.16 -7.15 -4.55
N ILE A 68 13.89 -6.76 -4.51
CA ILE A 68 13.04 -6.84 -3.31
C ILE A 68 12.81 -8.30 -2.90
N THR A 69 12.50 -9.20 -3.85
CA THR A 69 12.31 -10.63 -3.57
C THR A 69 13.54 -11.23 -2.88
N ASN A 70 14.74 -10.89 -3.33
CA ASN A 70 15.98 -11.37 -2.71
C ASN A 70 16.18 -10.80 -1.30
N ARG A 71 15.81 -9.53 -1.04
CA ARG A 71 15.86 -8.92 0.29
C ARG A 71 14.84 -9.55 1.22
N LEU A 72 13.59 -9.73 0.76
CA LEU A 72 12.54 -10.39 1.54
C LEU A 72 12.96 -11.81 1.94
N LEU A 73 13.59 -12.57 1.04
CA LEU A 73 14.11 -13.90 1.36
C LEU A 73 15.23 -13.87 2.42
N ALA A 74 16.06 -12.84 2.41
CA ALA A 74 17.13 -12.67 3.40
C ALA A 74 16.58 -12.31 4.81
N GLU A 75 15.38 -11.73 4.90
CA GLU A 75 14.69 -11.48 6.18
C GLU A 75 14.10 -12.75 6.80
N HIS A 76 13.97 -13.85 6.03
CA HIS A 76 13.37 -15.11 6.46
C HIS A 76 11.95 -14.96 7.06
N PRO A 77 11.02 -14.21 6.45
CA PRO A 77 9.69 -14.02 6.99
C PRO A 77 8.87 -15.30 6.88
N LYS A 78 7.96 -15.53 7.83
CA LYS A 78 6.93 -16.58 7.70
C LYS A 78 5.78 -16.15 6.79
N VAL A 79 5.51 -14.86 6.72
CA VAL A 79 4.39 -14.26 6.00
C VAL A 79 4.85 -13.04 5.21
N LEU A 80 4.31 -12.88 4.00
CA LEU A 80 4.34 -11.65 3.22
C LEU A 80 2.91 -11.21 2.95
N LEU A 81 2.59 -9.96 3.25
CA LEU A 81 1.36 -9.27 2.84
C LEU A 81 1.68 -8.37 1.63
N VAL A 82 0.80 -8.40 0.61
CA VAL A 82 0.87 -7.51 -0.55
C VAL A 82 -0.45 -6.75 -0.62
N THR A 83 -0.43 -5.47 -0.29
CA THR A 83 -1.63 -4.67 -0.01
C THR A 83 -2.25 -4.02 -1.26
N GLY A 84 -2.19 -4.70 -2.39
CA GLY A 84 -2.85 -4.29 -3.64
C GLY A 84 -1.93 -3.65 -4.66
N ASP A 85 -2.50 -3.29 -5.81
CA ASP A 85 -1.84 -2.75 -6.99
C ASP A 85 -0.62 -3.59 -7.41
N LEU A 86 -0.91 -4.88 -7.63
CA LEU A 86 0.07 -5.91 -7.98
C LEU A 86 0.69 -5.68 -9.35
N THR A 87 -0.10 -5.13 -10.27
CA THR A 87 0.24 -4.96 -11.69
C THR A 87 0.07 -3.52 -12.14
N LYS A 88 0.67 -3.17 -13.27
CA LYS A 88 0.59 -1.81 -13.82
C LYS A 88 -0.87 -1.36 -14.00
N ASP A 89 -1.66 -2.14 -14.74
CA ASP A 89 -3.07 -1.86 -15.04
C ASP A 89 -3.88 -3.14 -15.26
N GLY A 90 -3.67 -4.18 -14.46
CA GLY A 90 -4.48 -5.40 -14.46
C GLY A 90 -4.25 -6.31 -15.67
N GLU A 91 -3.14 -6.14 -16.40
CA GLU A 91 -2.82 -7.00 -17.53
C GLU A 91 -2.61 -8.45 -17.06
N ARG A 92 -3.32 -9.38 -17.68
CA ARG A 92 -3.20 -10.81 -17.38
C ARG A 92 -1.74 -11.30 -17.40
N VAL A 93 -0.96 -10.84 -18.38
CA VAL A 93 0.46 -11.22 -18.51
C VAL A 93 1.28 -10.71 -17.34
N SER A 94 0.99 -9.51 -16.80
CA SER A 94 1.68 -8.98 -15.61
C SER A 94 1.35 -9.77 -14.36
N HIS A 95 0.09 -10.15 -14.14
CA HIS A 95 -0.33 -11.03 -13.05
C HIS A 95 0.38 -12.39 -13.11
N GLN A 96 0.39 -13.01 -14.29
CA GLN A 96 1.05 -14.30 -14.49
C GLN A 96 2.55 -14.19 -14.27
N TYR A 97 3.17 -13.14 -14.79
CA TYR A 97 4.61 -12.88 -14.61
C TYR A 97 4.98 -12.72 -13.13
N LEU A 98 4.19 -11.95 -12.37
CA LEU A 98 4.38 -11.76 -10.92
C LEU A 98 4.34 -13.11 -10.18
N VAL A 99 3.34 -13.93 -10.49
CA VAL A 99 3.19 -15.26 -9.87
C VAL A 99 4.37 -16.17 -10.23
N ASP A 100 4.68 -16.29 -11.51
CA ASP A 100 5.65 -17.29 -12.00
C ASP A 100 7.09 -16.96 -11.58
N HIS A 101 7.45 -15.69 -11.60
CA HIS A 101 8.86 -15.29 -11.38
C HIS A 101 9.17 -14.89 -9.93
N PHE A 102 8.19 -14.38 -9.17
CA PHE A 102 8.44 -13.80 -7.85
C PHE A 102 7.68 -14.51 -6.72
N LEU A 103 6.35 -14.53 -6.77
CA LEU A 103 5.57 -15.11 -5.67
C LEU A 103 5.81 -16.61 -5.52
N SER A 104 5.98 -17.34 -6.64
CA SER A 104 6.33 -18.77 -6.60
C SER A 104 7.72 -19.04 -5.98
N LYS A 105 8.68 -18.13 -6.17
CA LYS A 105 10.00 -18.21 -5.56
C LYS A 105 9.92 -18.06 -4.04
N LEU A 106 9.16 -17.05 -3.56
CA LEU A 106 8.89 -16.84 -2.14
C LEU A 106 8.18 -18.05 -1.51
N ARG A 107 7.12 -18.54 -2.14
CA ARG A 107 6.35 -19.70 -1.68
C ARG A 107 7.22 -20.98 -1.60
N ARG A 108 8.04 -21.26 -2.61
CA ARG A 108 8.97 -22.40 -2.59
C ARG A 108 10.02 -22.30 -1.48
N SER A 109 10.33 -21.09 -1.04
CA SER A 109 11.23 -20.83 0.10
C SER A 109 10.52 -20.88 1.47
N GLY A 110 9.23 -21.26 1.51
CA GLY A 110 8.45 -21.43 2.73
C GLY A 110 7.75 -20.16 3.22
N VAL A 111 7.79 -19.06 2.47
CA VAL A 111 7.06 -17.83 2.78
C VAL A 111 5.61 -17.98 2.36
N ARG A 112 4.68 -17.78 3.28
CA ARG A 112 3.24 -17.71 2.97
C ARG A 112 2.91 -16.31 2.51
N VAL A 113 2.42 -16.17 1.27
CA VAL A 113 2.10 -14.87 0.69
C VAL A 113 0.59 -14.70 0.65
N PHE A 114 0.11 -13.52 1.02
CA PHE A 114 -1.30 -13.13 0.95
C PHE A 114 -1.42 -11.84 0.15
N VAL A 115 -2.32 -11.82 -0.82
CA VAL A 115 -2.56 -10.67 -1.68
C VAL A 115 -4.01 -10.22 -1.60
N VAL A 116 -4.26 -8.94 -1.87
CA VAL A 116 -5.57 -8.35 -2.09
C VAL A 116 -5.49 -7.50 -3.37
N PRO A 117 -6.56 -7.31 -4.15
CA PRO A 117 -6.49 -6.43 -5.31
C PRO A 117 -6.38 -4.97 -4.88
N GLY A 118 -5.68 -4.18 -5.70
CA GLY A 118 -5.80 -2.73 -5.73
C GLY A 118 -6.69 -2.28 -6.89
N ASN A 119 -6.89 -0.96 -7.02
CA ASN A 119 -7.76 -0.41 -8.07
C ASN A 119 -7.21 -0.61 -9.49
N HIS A 120 -5.91 -0.86 -9.63
CA HIS A 120 -5.31 -1.17 -10.93
C HIS A 120 -5.53 -2.61 -11.40
N ASP A 121 -5.84 -3.57 -10.52
CA ASP A 121 -5.62 -4.99 -10.77
C ASP A 121 -6.74 -5.72 -11.53
N VAL A 122 -7.99 -5.26 -11.47
CA VAL A 122 -9.15 -6.02 -11.95
C VAL A 122 -10.00 -5.18 -12.90
N ASN A 123 -10.45 -5.77 -14.02
CA ASN A 123 -11.30 -5.12 -15.02
C ASN A 123 -10.80 -3.74 -15.45
N ASN A 124 -9.50 -3.55 -15.60
CA ASN A 124 -8.93 -2.23 -15.85
C ASN A 124 -8.89 -1.92 -17.35
N PRO A 125 -9.56 -0.84 -17.82
CA PRO A 125 -9.56 -0.43 -19.22
C PRO A 125 -8.21 0.12 -19.71
N HIS A 126 -7.28 0.45 -18.81
CA HIS A 126 -5.96 0.98 -19.14
C HIS A 126 -4.92 -0.10 -19.45
N ALA A 127 -5.30 -1.38 -19.43
CA ALA A 127 -4.42 -2.50 -19.77
C ALA A 127 -3.93 -2.38 -21.25
N MET A 128 -2.64 -2.03 -21.42
CA MET A 128 -2.06 -1.67 -22.72
C MET A 128 -0.71 -2.34 -22.98
N VAL A 129 -0.46 -2.61 -24.26
CA VAL A 129 0.88 -2.88 -24.82
C VAL A 129 1.38 -1.62 -25.49
N PHE A 130 2.64 -1.28 -25.27
CA PHE A 130 3.34 -0.14 -25.90
C PHE A 130 4.23 -0.65 -27.03
N ASP A 131 4.18 0.02 -28.18
CA ASP A 131 4.99 -0.31 -29.36
C ASP A 131 5.34 0.98 -30.14
N GLY A 132 6.47 1.58 -29.79
CA GLY A 132 6.91 2.88 -30.34
C GLY A 132 5.92 4.00 -30.02
N ASP A 133 5.30 4.54 -31.06
CA ASP A 133 4.33 5.65 -30.94
C ASP A 133 2.89 5.16 -30.73
N LYS A 134 2.67 3.86 -30.61
CA LYS A 134 1.33 3.26 -30.57
C LYS A 134 1.09 2.51 -29.26
N THR A 135 -0.18 2.50 -28.85
CA THR A 135 -0.69 1.62 -27.80
C THR A 135 -1.74 0.66 -28.37
N ARG A 136 -1.86 -0.49 -27.76
CA ARG A 136 -2.93 -1.46 -28.07
C ARG A 136 -3.45 -2.06 -26.78
N ARG A 137 -4.77 -2.07 -26.59
CA ARG A 137 -5.38 -2.76 -25.44
C ARG A 137 -4.97 -4.23 -25.40
N THR A 138 -4.78 -4.75 -24.21
CA THR A 138 -4.50 -6.16 -23.94
C THR A 138 -5.52 -6.74 -22.99
N THR A 139 -5.42 -8.04 -22.72
CA THR A 139 -6.33 -8.75 -21.85
C THR A 139 -6.10 -8.35 -20.40
N THR A 140 -7.14 -7.91 -19.73
CA THR A 140 -7.20 -7.73 -18.28
C THR A 140 -7.80 -8.98 -17.62
N VAL A 141 -7.84 -9.02 -16.28
CA VAL A 141 -8.42 -10.14 -15.52
C VAL A 141 -9.75 -9.72 -14.90
N SER A 142 -10.70 -10.66 -14.89
CA SER A 142 -11.94 -10.55 -14.11
C SER A 142 -11.70 -10.92 -12.63
N PRO A 143 -12.65 -10.62 -11.72
CA PRO A 143 -12.53 -11.01 -10.31
C PRO A 143 -12.29 -12.51 -10.11
N SER A 144 -13.01 -13.37 -10.86
CA SER A 144 -12.85 -14.82 -10.76
C SER A 144 -11.49 -15.30 -11.27
N GLU A 145 -10.96 -14.66 -12.31
CA GLU A 145 -9.63 -14.96 -12.84
C GLU A 145 -8.55 -14.49 -11.88
N PHE A 146 -8.71 -13.32 -11.23
CA PHE A 146 -7.82 -12.85 -10.17
C PHE A 146 -7.74 -13.88 -9.03
N ALA A 147 -8.87 -14.29 -8.47
CA ALA A 147 -8.91 -15.31 -7.41
C ALA A 147 -8.27 -16.63 -7.85
N SER A 148 -8.43 -17.03 -9.11
CA SER A 148 -7.83 -18.25 -9.67
C SER A 148 -6.32 -18.14 -9.81
N ILE A 149 -5.80 -17.02 -10.34
CA ILE A 149 -4.36 -16.77 -10.50
C ILE A 149 -3.66 -16.75 -9.11
N TYR A 150 -4.30 -16.15 -8.12
CA TYR A 150 -3.77 -16.02 -6.76
C TYR A 150 -4.31 -17.08 -5.79
N ALA A 151 -4.76 -18.24 -6.28
CA ALA A 151 -5.28 -19.32 -5.43
C ALA A 151 -4.28 -19.73 -4.33
N ASP A 152 -3.00 -19.90 -4.67
CA ASP A 152 -1.93 -20.26 -3.74
C ASP A 152 -1.47 -19.09 -2.83
N TYR A 153 -2.03 -17.89 -3.00
CA TYR A 153 -1.63 -16.66 -2.35
C TYR A 153 -2.76 -15.99 -1.56
N GLY A 154 -3.58 -16.84 -0.94
CA GLY A 154 -4.66 -16.45 -0.04
C GLY A 154 -5.98 -17.15 -0.34
N TYR A 155 -6.47 -17.09 -1.57
CA TYR A 155 -7.83 -17.50 -1.95
C TYR A 155 -8.10 -19.00 -1.79
N GLY A 156 -7.19 -19.85 -2.24
CA GLY A 156 -7.36 -21.32 -2.19
C GLY A 156 -7.15 -21.94 -0.81
N GLN A 157 -6.57 -21.17 0.13
CA GLN A 157 -6.31 -21.59 1.51
C GLN A 157 -7.13 -20.78 2.52
N ALA A 158 -8.10 -20.02 2.03
CA ALA A 158 -8.94 -19.18 2.87
C ALA A 158 -9.80 -20.02 3.81
N LEU A 159 -9.96 -19.55 5.05
CA LEU A 159 -10.90 -20.11 6.02
C LEU A 159 -12.35 -19.77 5.65
N ALA A 160 -12.56 -18.63 5.00
CA ALA A 160 -13.81 -18.15 4.45
C ALA A 160 -13.52 -17.14 3.33
N CYS A 161 -14.39 -17.12 2.30
CA CYS A 161 -14.40 -16.12 1.23
C CYS A 161 -15.73 -15.37 1.24
N ASP A 162 -15.69 -14.06 0.96
CA ASP A 162 -16.91 -13.27 0.76
C ASP A 162 -17.51 -13.55 -0.62
N ALA A 163 -18.81 -13.76 -0.67
CA ALA A 163 -19.52 -13.98 -1.93
C ALA A 163 -19.73 -12.68 -2.75
N ALA A 164 -19.56 -11.51 -2.13
CA ALA A 164 -19.86 -10.21 -2.73
C ALA A 164 -18.59 -9.45 -3.21
N SER A 165 -17.41 -9.92 -2.82
CA SER A 165 -16.13 -9.28 -3.15
C SER A 165 -14.99 -10.30 -3.17
N LEU A 166 -13.78 -9.85 -3.46
CA LEU A 166 -12.56 -10.66 -3.35
C LEU A 166 -11.99 -10.68 -1.91
N SER A 167 -12.81 -10.38 -0.90
CA SER A 167 -12.40 -10.46 0.50
C SER A 167 -12.34 -11.90 0.99
N TYR A 168 -11.39 -12.19 1.87
CA TYR A 168 -11.22 -13.51 2.46
C TYR A 168 -10.59 -13.47 3.85
N VAL A 169 -10.60 -14.61 4.54
CA VAL A 169 -9.98 -14.79 5.86
C VAL A 169 -8.91 -15.86 5.80
N ALA A 170 -7.76 -15.60 6.42
CA ALA A 170 -6.67 -16.58 6.52
C ALA A 170 -6.11 -16.65 7.93
N GLN A 171 -5.52 -17.80 8.29
CA GLN A 171 -4.76 -17.96 9.53
C GLN A 171 -3.32 -17.53 9.30
N LEU A 172 -2.83 -16.45 9.95
CA LEU A 172 -1.44 -16.02 9.86
C LEU A 172 -0.52 -16.84 10.78
N ALA A 173 -0.95 -17.03 12.02
CA ALA A 173 -0.24 -17.80 13.04
C ALA A 173 -1.27 -18.35 14.06
N PRO A 174 -0.92 -19.29 14.94
CA PRO A 174 -1.79 -19.66 16.04
C PRO A 174 -2.22 -18.42 16.83
N GLY A 175 -3.52 -18.22 17.00
CA GLY A 175 -4.09 -17.05 17.70
C GLY A 175 -4.14 -15.75 16.89
N LEU A 176 -3.74 -15.72 15.60
CA LEU A 176 -3.79 -14.52 14.77
C LEU A 176 -4.40 -14.83 13.39
N ARG A 177 -5.48 -14.13 13.04
CA ARG A 177 -6.14 -14.19 11.72
C ARG A 177 -5.95 -12.90 10.93
N LEU A 178 -5.92 -13.04 9.62
CA LEU A 178 -6.01 -11.96 8.64
C LEU A 178 -7.43 -11.92 8.09
N ILE A 179 -8.03 -10.73 8.04
CA ILE A 179 -9.15 -10.43 7.14
C ILE A 179 -8.58 -9.56 6.01
N ALA A 180 -8.47 -10.13 4.81
CA ALA A 180 -8.09 -9.43 3.60
C ALA A 180 -9.36 -8.84 2.97
N ILE A 181 -9.43 -7.50 2.89
CA ILE A 181 -10.63 -6.78 2.46
C ILE A 181 -10.39 -6.22 1.05
N ASP A 182 -11.24 -6.60 0.12
CA ASP A 182 -11.37 -5.97 -1.18
C ASP A 182 -12.37 -4.82 -1.10
N ALA A 183 -11.87 -3.60 -1.27
CA ALA A 183 -12.67 -2.37 -1.32
C ALA A 183 -12.68 -1.72 -2.72
N CYS A 184 -12.10 -2.38 -3.74
CA CYS A 184 -11.99 -1.80 -5.08
C CYS A 184 -13.34 -1.74 -5.79
N LYS A 185 -13.55 -0.68 -6.59
CA LYS A 185 -14.79 -0.43 -7.34
C LYS A 185 -14.69 -0.86 -8.80
N TYR A 186 -14.00 -1.97 -9.09
CA TYR A 186 -13.72 -2.44 -10.45
C TYR A 186 -14.97 -2.78 -11.26
N GLU A 187 -16.14 -2.93 -10.64
CA GLU A 187 -17.42 -3.08 -11.34
C GLU A 187 -17.93 -1.74 -11.93
N GLU A 188 -17.39 -0.61 -11.43
CA GLU A 188 -17.73 0.73 -11.92
C GLU A 188 -16.76 1.21 -13.02
N ASN A 189 -15.74 0.42 -13.36
CA ASN A 189 -14.82 0.70 -14.46
C ASN A 189 -15.57 0.68 -15.81
N ASP A 190 -15.26 1.66 -16.67
CA ASP A 190 -15.94 1.85 -17.95
C ASP A 190 -14.94 1.74 -19.11
N PHE A 191 -15.01 0.62 -19.86
CA PHE A 191 -14.13 0.36 -21.00
C PHE A 191 -14.40 1.27 -22.21
N ASP A 192 -15.64 1.74 -22.37
CA ASP A 192 -16.01 2.60 -23.50
C ASP A 192 -15.52 4.03 -23.27
N LYS A 193 -15.62 4.51 -22.03
CA LYS A 193 -15.11 5.83 -21.64
C LYS A 193 -13.65 5.82 -21.19
N ASN A 194 -13.03 4.65 -21.13
CA ASN A 194 -11.66 4.47 -20.64
C ASN A 194 -11.47 5.02 -19.20
N ILE A 195 -12.44 4.72 -18.31
CA ILE A 195 -12.42 5.17 -16.91
C ILE A 195 -12.07 3.99 -16.00
N CYS A 196 -11.01 4.15 -15.20
CA CYS A 196 -10.67 3.30 -14.09
C CYS A 196 -10.96 4.06 -12.79
N VAL A 197 -11.77 3.46 -11.89
CA VAL A 197 -12.18 4.10 -10.64
C VAL A 197 -11.08 3.94 -9.59
N THR A 198 -10.53 5.05 -9.12
CA THR A 198 -9.45 5.08 -8.11
C THR A 198 -9.97 4.78 -6.70
N GLY A 199 -11.12 5.35 -6.31
CA GLY A 199 -11.64 5.23 -4.94
C GLY A 199 -12.13 3.84 -4.56
N GLY A 200 -12.27 3.61 -3.27
CA GLY A 200 -12.67 2.33 -2.69
C GLY A 200 -13.98 2.39 -1.88
N ARG A 201 -14.69 1.27 -1.80
CA ARG A 201 -15.89 1.12 -0.98
C ARG A 201 -16.05 -0.31 -0.47
N ILE A 202 -16.31 -0.48 0.82
CA ILE A 202 -16.69 -1.77 1.39
C ILE A 202 -18.19 -1.97 1.23
N LYS A 203 -18.61 -2.94 0.40
CA LYS A 203 -20.02 -3.25 0.13
C LYS A 203 -20.75 -3.64 1.42
N PRO A 204 -22.05 -3.34 1.57
CA PRO A 204 -22.81 -3.73 2.78
C PRO A 204 -22.77 -5.25 3.09
N ALA A 205 -22.72 -6.09 2.06
CA ALA A 205 -22.57 -7.54 2.23
C ALA A 205 -21.18 -7.88 2.81
N THR A 206 -20.14 -7.26 2.29
CA THR A 206 -18.75 -7.42 2.78
C THR A 206 -18.59 -6.90 4.22
N GLN A 207 -19.27 -5.81 4.60
CA GLN A 207 -19.27 -5.33 6.00
C GLN A 207 -19.90 -6.38 6.94
N ARG A 208 -20.98 -7.07 6.54
CA ARG A 208 -21.54 -8.17 7.32
C ARG A 208 -20.57 -9.34 7.42
N PHE A 209 -19.95 -9.74 6.32
CA PHE A 209 -18.91 -10.77 6.29
C PHE A 209 -17.76 -10.44 7.27
N ILE A 210 -17.24 -9.21 7.26
CA ILE A 210 -16.18 -8.76 8.18
C ILE A 210 -16.62 -8.97 9.64
N ARG A 211 -17.81 -8.50 10.03
CA ARG A 211 -18.34 -8.68 11.40
C ARG A 211 -18.46 -10.14 11.79
N GLU A 212 -19.04 -10.97 10.93
CA GLU A 212 -19.21 -12.40 11.16
C GLU A 212 -17.86 -13.11 11.34
N GLN A 213 -16.87 -12.76 10.53
CA GLN A 213 -15.54 -13.38 10.59
C GLN A 213 -14.72 -12.89 11.80
N ALA A 214 -14.87 -11.64 12.19
CA ALA A 214 -14.26 -11.11 13.42
C ALA A 214 -14.86 -11.80 14.66
N ASP A 215 -16.18 -11.99 14.72
CA ASP A 215 -16.85 -12.74 15.79
C ASP A 215 -16.40 -14.22 15.81
N ALA A 216 -16.23 -14.84 14.64
CA ALA A 216 -15.71 -16.20 14.55
C ALA A 216 -14.24 -16.30 15.03
N ALA A 217 -13.43 -15.30 14.72
CA ALA A 217 -12.06 -15.22 15.22
C ALA A 217 -12.04 -15.09 16.76
N LYS A 218 -12.83 -14.18 17.30
CA LYS A 218 -12.97 -13.97 18.74
C LYS A 218 -13.41 -15.24 19.47
N LYS A 219 -14.41 -15.95 18.95
CA LYS A 219 -14.87 -17.25 19.50
C LYS A 219 -13.77 -18.33 19.46
N ALA A 220 -12.88 -18.27 18.48
CA ALA A 220 -11.73 -19.15 18.35
C ALA A 220 -10.50 -18.71 19.19
N GLY A 221 -10.62 -17.63 19.99
CA GLY A 221 -9.50 -17.06 20.75
C GLY A 221 -8.40 -16.44 19.88
N CYS A 222 -8.74 -16.00 18.68
CA CYS A 222 -7.82 -15.36 17.74
C CYS A 222 -8.02 -13.84 17.75
N LYS A 223 -6.90 -13.10 17.71
CA LYS A 223 -6.87 -11.70 17.32
C LYS A 223 -7.00 -11.57 15.81
N VAL A 224 -7.37 -10.39 15.34
CA VAL A 224 -7.56 -10.09 13.93
C VAL A 224 -6.72 -8.89 13.54
N VAL A 225 -6.00 -9.02 12.42
CA VAL A 225 -5.42 -7.90 11.67
C VAL A 225 -6.09 -7.83 10.30
N VAL A 226 -6.12 -6.65 9.72
CA VAL A 226 -6.74 -6.40 8.42
C VAL A 226 -5.66 -6.05 7.40
N MET A 227 -5.88 -6.44 6.14
CA MET A 227 -5.17 -5.96 4.98
C MET A 227 -6.20 -5.44 3.98
N MET A 228 -6.00 -4.23 3.47
CA MET A 228 -6.85 -3.58 2.49
C MET A 228 -5.99 -2.65 1.63
N HIS A 229 -6.39 -2.35 0.38
CA HIS A 229 -5.62 -1.45 -0.45
C HIS A 229 -5.79 0.02 -0.04
N HIS A 230 -7.03 0.48 0.11
CA HIS A 230 -7.37 1.87 0.45
C HIS A 230 -7.17 2.17 1.94
N GLY A 231 -6.72 3.38 2.26
CA GLY A 231 -6.57 3.85 3.64
C GLY A 231 -7.91 3.95 4.38
N VAL A 232 -7.88 3.80 5.71
CA VAL A 232 -9.04 3.89 6.60
C VAL A 232 -8.89 4.97 7.68
N VAL A 233 -7.67 5.43 7.90
CA VAL A 233 -7.35 6.59 8.73
C VAL A 233 -6.64 7.63 7.85
N PRO A 234 -7.02 8.92 7.90
CA PRO A 234 -6.29 9.93 7.15
C PRO A 234 -4.82 10.01 7.59
N HIS A 235 -3.91 9.89 6.64
CA HIS A 235 -2.47 9.93 6.85
C HIS A 235 -1.93 11.35 7.00
N PHE A 236 -2.67 12.35 6.49
CA PHE A 236 -2.43 13.76 6.78
C PHE A 236 -3.76 14.50 6.89
N SER A 237 -3.82 15.54 7.70
CA SER A 237 -5.09 16.17 8.10
C SER A 237 -5.90 16.76 6.95
N ALA A 238 -5.26 17.18 5.85
CA ALA A 238 -5.94 17.71 4.66
C ALA A 238 -6.39 16.60 3.68
N GLN A 239 -5.96 15.35 3.82
CA GLN A 239 -6.25 14.25 2.88
C GLN A 239 -7.74 14.10 2.55
N PRO A 240 -8.68 14.12 3.52
CA PRO A 240 -10.10 13.94 3.23
C PRO A 240 -10.70 15.03 2.32
N VAL A 241 -10.02 16.16 2.19
CA VAL A 241 -10.48 17.31 1.39
C VAL A 241 -9.80 17.35 0.03
N VAL A 242 -8.49 17.05 -0.01
CA VAL A 242 -7.68 17.26 -1.22
C VAL A 242 -7.49 16.00 -2.05
N LEU A 243 -7.54 14.83 -1.42
CA LEU A 243 -7.28 13.52 -2.04
C LEU A 243 -8.17 12.43 -1.39
N PRO A 244 -9.52 12.64 -1.35
CA PRO A 244 -10.45 11.73 -0.67
C PRO A 244 -10.48 10.32 -1.27
N GLU A 245 -10.16 10.15 -2.56
CA GLU A 245 -10.17 8.89 -3.29
C GLU A 245 -9.15 7.86 -2.79
N TYR A 246 -8.14 8.29 -2.03
CA TYR A 246 -7.17 7.40 -1.41
C TYR A 246 -7.65 6.80 -0.08
N LEU A 247 -8.72 7.33 0.49
CA LEU A 247 -9.43 6.73 1.61
C LEU A 247 -10.62 5.90 1.12
N VAL A 248 -10.96 4.85 1.84
CA VAL A 248 -12.20 4.11 1.56
C VAL A 248 -13.42 5.01 1.81
N ASP A 249 -14.47 4.88 0.97
CA ASP A 249 -15.71 5.64 1.14
C ASP A 249 -16.24 5.48 2.58
N ASP A 250 -16.69 6.57 3.17
CA ASP A 250 -17.17 6.63 4.55
C ASP A 250 -16.16 6.07 5.58
N TYR A 251 -14.87 6.36 5.37
CA TYR A 251 -13.76 5.89 6.22
C TYR A 251 -14.03 6.06 7.73
N PRO A 252 -14.72 7.12 8.22
CA PRO A 252 -14.99 7.24 9.66
C PRO A 252 -15.94 6.15 10.18
N ALA A 253 -16.93 5.73 9.37
CA ALA A 253 -17.83 4.63 9.76
C ALA A 253 -17.14 3.27 9.60
N VAL A 254 -16.32 3.09 8.57
CA VAL A 254 -15.49 1.90 8.37
C VAL A 254 -14.51 1.73 9.53
N GLY A 255 -13.80 2.77 9.93
CA GLY A 255 -12.89 2.75 11.08
C GLY A 255 -13.59 2.38 12.38
N ARG A 256 -14.78 2.97 12.65
CA ARG A 256 -15.61 2.56 13.80
C ARG A 256 -15.99 1.07 13.73
N MET A 257 -16.43 0.61 12.56
CA MET A 257 -16.80 -0.80 12.35
C MET A 257 -15.64 -1.74 12.66
N LEU A 258 -14.45 -1.42 12.19
CA LEU A 258 -13.25 -2.24 12.42
C LEU A 258 -12.88 -2.27 13.91
N ARG A 259 -12.91 -1.14 14.60
CA ARG A 259 -12.71 -1.08 16.07
C ARG A 259 -13.75 -1.91 16.83
N ASP A 260 -15.04 -1.81 16.47
CA ASP A 260 -16.12 -2.61 17.06
C ASP A 260 -15.89 -4.11 16.85
N CYS A 261 -15.22 -4.48 15.75
CA CYS A 261 -14.79 -5.85 15.47
C CYS A 261 -13.52 -6.27 16.24
N GLY A 262 -12.90 -5.39 17.01
CA GLY A 262 -11.66 -5.66 17.73
C GLY A 262 -10.42 -5.68 16.84
N VAL A 263 -10.44 -4.91 15.76
CA VAL A 263 -9.28 -4.70 14.87
C VAL A 263 -8.51 -3.48 15.36
N ASP A 264 -7.23 -3.68 15.67
CA ASP A 264 -6.33 -2.61 16.10
C ASP A 264 -5.33 -2.21 15.02
N VAL A 265 -5.11 -3.05 14.00
CA VAL A 265 -4.13 -2.82 12.92
C VAL A 265 -4.72 -3.14 11.55
N VAL A 266 -4.58 -2.18 10.63
CA VAL A 266 -4.85 -2.34 9.20
C VAL A 266 -3.57 -2.06 8.43
N PHE A 267 -3.22 -2.93 7.47
CA PHE A 267 -2.13 -2.72 6.52
C PHE A 267 -2.70 -2.25 5.20
N THR A 268 -2.24 -1.09 4.71
CA THR A 268 -2.76 -0.44 3.51
C THR A 268 -1.67 -0.05 2.52
N GLY A 269 -2.06 0.55 1.40
CA GLY A 269 -1.20 1.11 0.36
C GLY A 269 -1.90 2.25 -0.36
N HIS A 270 -1.88 2.26 -1.71
CA HIS A 270 -2.66 3.12 -2.59
C HIS A 270 -2.13 4.56 -2.75
N PHE A 271 -1.91 5.30 -1.67
CA PHE A 271 -1.41 6.67 -1.77
C PHE A 271 0.08 6.74 -2.12
N HIS A 272 0.79 5.62 -1.96
CA HIS A 272 2.22 5.46 -2.18
C HIS A 272 3.10 6.14 -1.14
N SER A 273 2.56 6.62 -0.02
CA SER A 273 3.33 7.16 1.08
C SER A 273 3.76 6.08 2.08
N GLN A 274 4.80 6.38 2.82
CA GLN A 274 5.28 5.53 3.89
C GLN A 274 4.86 6.18 5.21
N ASP A 275 3.66 5.83 5.68
CA ASP A 275 3.04 6.53 6.80
C ASP A 275 2.38 5.56 7.79
N ILE A 276 2.26 5.94 9.05
CA ILE A 276 1.51 5.22 10.09
C ILE A 276 0.60 6.20 10.81
N ALA A 277 -0.69 6.15 10.49
CA ALA A 277 -1.70 6.99 11.11
C ALA A 277 -2.49 6.24 12.18
N ARG A 278 -2.98 6.95 13.19
CA ARG A 278 -3.78 6.37 14.27
C ARG A 278 -5.04 7.17 14.55
N ASP A 279 -6.18 6.47 14.61
CA ASP A 279 -7.44 6.99 15.14
C ASP A 279 -7.90 6.13 16.33
N SER A 280 -7.79 6.66 17.56
CA SER A 280 -8.09 5.94 18.79
C SER A 280 -7.23 4.67 18.93
N THR A 281 -7.82 3.48 18.88
CA THR A 281 -7.11 2.19 18.96
C THR A 281 -6.68 1.67 17.59
N LEU A 282 -7.31 2.13 16.49
CA LEU A 282 -7.02 1.66 15.14
C LEU A 282 -5.77 2.35 14.58
N THR A 283 -4.81 1.54 14.18
CA THR A 283 -3.59 1.97 13.50
C THR A 283 -3.64 1.54 12.04
N ASP A 284 -3.54 2.49 11.12
CA ASP A 284 -3.39 2.26 9.69
C ASP A 284 -1.90 2.35 9.34
N VAL A 285 -1.37 1.25 8.81
CA VAL A 285 0.04 1.11 8.43
C VAL A 285 0.12 1.12 6.92
N GLU A 286 0.19 2.31 6.34
CA GLU A 286 0.36 2.48 4.91
C GLU A 286 1.80 2.15 4.49
N THR A 287 1.95 1.34 3.45
CA THR A 287 3.23 1.01 2.86
C THR A 287 3.30 1.62 1.47
N GLY A 288 4.34 2.41 1.21
CA GLY A 288 4.55 3.07 -0.05
C GLY A 288 4.84 2.11 -1.21
N SER A 289 4.79 2.64 -2.43
CA SER A 289 4.93 1.84 -3.65
C SER A 289 6.36 1.34 -3.87
N LEU A 290 6.49 0.06 -4.23
CA LEU A 290 7.78 -0.53 -4.58
C LEU A 290 8.45 0.13 -5.80
N VAL A 291 7.69 0.67 -6.72
CA VAL A 291 8.20 1.26 -7.98
C VAL A 291 8.27 2.78 -7.95
N SER A 292 7.95 3.40 -6.81
CA SER A 292 8.05 4.84 -6.60
C SER A 292 9.03 5.16 -5.47
N TYR A 293 9.56 6.40 -5.46
CA TYR A 293 10.34 6.90 -4.33
C TYR A 293 9.54 6.77 -3.02
N PRO A 294 10.11 6.21 -1.94
CA PRO A 294 11.48 5.76 -1.73
C PRO A 294 11.73 4.25 -1.92
N HIS A 295 10.87 3.49 -2.61
CA HIS A 295 10.93 2.04 -2.85
C HIS A 295 10.92 1.22 -1.54
N PRO A 296 9.93 1.42 -0.66
CA PRO A 296 9.94 0.85 0.68
C PRO A 296 9.43 -0.59 0.72
N TYR A 297 9.86 -1.33 1.74
CA TYR A 297 9.19 -2.52 2.26
C TYR A 297 9.28 -2.52 3.78
N ARG A 298 8.30 -3.12 4.45
CA ARG A 298 8.28 -3.21 5.90
C ARG A 298 8.68 -4.60 6.37
N VAL A 299 9.48 -4.66 7.42
CA VAL A 299 9.76 -5.86 8.22
C VAL A 299 9.07 -5.68 9.57
N ILE A 300 8.25 -6.64 9.95
CA ILE A 300 7.44 -6.60 11.17
C ILE A 300 7.81 -7.82 12.03
N GLU A 301 8.36 -7.55 13.20
CA GLU A 301 8.62 -8.56 14.21
C GLU A 301 7.38 -8.68 15.10
N VAL A 302 6.78 -9.89 15.10
CA VAL A 302 5.56 -10.19 15.85
C VAL A 302 5.94 -10.96 17.09
N SER A 303 5.65 -10.40 18.27
CA SER A 303 5.96 -11.00 19.57
C SER A 303 4.80 -10.74 20.55
N GLY A 304 4.09 -11.79 20.92
CA GLY A 304 2.94 -11.69 21.83
C GLY A 304 1.82 -10.82 21.24
N ASP A 305 1.58 -9.68 21.86
CA ASP A 305 0.58 -8.68 21.50
C ASP A 305 1.20 -7.43 20.86
N LYS A 306 2.46 -7.54 20.41
CA LYS A 306 3.21 -6.41 19.83
C LYS A 306 3.69 -6.72 18.43
N MET A 307 3.68 -5.70 17.58
CA MET A 307 4.30 -5.64 16.27
C MET A 307 5.33 -4.52 16.27
N SER A 308 6.61 -4.87 16.09
CA SER A 308 7.67 -3.89 15.87
C SER A 308 7.86 -3.71 14.37
N VAL A 309 7.49 -2.55 13.86
CA VAL A 309 7.54 -2.20 12.44
C VAL A 309 8.86 -1.50 12.15
N THR A 310 9.57 -1.95 11.12
CA THR A 310 10.78 -1.28 10.58
C THR A 310 10.67 -1.17 9.08
N THR A 311 10.89 0.04 8.56
CA THR A 311 10.93 0.31 7.12
C THR A 311 12.36 0.15 6.59
N HIS A 312 12.44 -0.50 5.44
CA HIS A 312 13.64 -0.59 4.62
C HIS A 312 13.35 -0.06 3.21
N ASN A 313 14.34 0.56 2.58
CA ASN A 313 14.22 1.10 1.24
C ASN A 313 15.21 0.45 0.28
N LEU A 314 14.77 0.12 -0.93
CA LEU A 314 15.69 -0.32 -1.99
C LEU A 314 16.47 0.90 -2.50
N ARG A 315 17.79 0.80 -2.49
CA ARG A 315 18.68 1.92 -2.87
C ARG A 315 19.33 1.76 -4.23
N SER A 316 19.36 0.53 -4.77
CA SER A 316 20.07 0.25 -6.01
C SER A 316 19.49 -0.96 -6.72
N ILE A 317 19.48 -0.93 -8.04
CA ILE A 317 19.25 -2.05 -8.95
C ILE A 317 20.44 -2.17 -9.91
N LYS A 318 20.69 -3.37 -10.44
CA LYS A 318 21.92 -3.68 -11.20
C LYS A 318 22.04 -2.84 -12.48
N SER A 319 20.94 -2.69 -13.22
CA SER A 319 20.94 -1.96 -14.50
C SER A 319 21.34 -0.50 -14.33
N LEU A 320 20.78 0.19 -13.33
CA LEU A 320 21.13 1.58 -13.04
C LEU A 320 22.54 1.72 -12.47
N ALA A 321 22.94 0.82 -11.56
CA ALA A 321 24.29 0.82 -11.02
C ALA A 321 25.37 0.62 -12.11
N ALA A 322 25.10 -0.24 -13.09
CA ALA A 322 25.98 -0.45 -14.25
C ALA A 322 26.13 0.79 -15.14
N GLN A 323 25.13 1.68 -15.14
CA GLN A 323 25.12 2.97 -15.85
C GLN A 323 25.69 4.12 -15.01
N GLY A 324 26.06 3.85 -13.75
CA GLY A 324 26.48 4.89 -12.79
C GLY A 324 25.31 5.75 -12.29
N GLU A 325 24.07 5.30 -12.46
CA GLU A 325 22.87 5.97 -11.98
C GLU A 325 22.48 5.47 -10.58
N ASP A 326 22.04 6.39 -9.74
CA ASP A 326 21.51 6.11 -8.41
C ASP A 326 19.97 6.01 -8.46
N LEU A 327 19.42 4.85 -8.04
CA LEU A 327 17.99 4.58 -8.06
C LEU A 327 17.21 5.60 -7.21
N TRP A 328 17.74 5.95 -6.05
CA TRP A 328 17.09 6.89 -5.14
C TRP A 328 17.00 8.29 -5.73
N GLN A 329 18.11 8.79 -6.30
CA GLN A 329 18.13 10.11 -6.94
C GLN A 329 17.23 10.14 -8.19
N LYS A 330 17.29 9.09 -9.02
CA LYS A 330 16.43 8.95 -10.22
C LYS A 330 14.95 8.98 -9.85
N SER A 331 14.53 8.16 -8.90
CA SER A 331 13.11 8.08 -8.48
C SER A 331 12.65 9.34 -7.75
N GLN A 332 13.49 9.95 -6.92
CA GLN A 332 13.18 11.21 -6.25
C GLN A 332 12.97 12.34 -7.28
N LYS A 333 13.87 12.45 -8.26
CA LYS A 333 13.74 13.42 -9.35
C LYS A 333 12.46 13.17 -10.15
N PHE A 334 12.17 11.92 -10.46
CA PHE A 334 10.98 11.53 -11.22
C PHE A 334 9.69 11.86 -10.46
N ALA A 335 9.61 11.50 -9.17
CA ALA A 335 8.48 11.86 -8.31
C ALA A 335 8.29 13.37 -8.21
N ARG A 336 9.39 14.13 -8.03
CA ARG A 336 9.35 15.60 -7.98
C ARG A 336 8.78 16.21 -9.25
N LEU A 337 9.21 15.76 -10.43
CA LEU A 337 8.71 16.27 -11.71
C LEU A 337 7.23 15.97 -11.90
N SER A 338 6.78 14.79 -11.52
CA SER A 338 5.38 14.40 -11.61
C SER A 338 4.48 15.22 -10.67
N VAL A 339 4.91 15.39 -9.40
CA VAL A 339 4.18 16.22 -8.42
C VAL A 339 4.17 17.69 -8.84
N ALA A 340 5.29 18.22 -9.38
CA ALA A 340 5.37 19.57 -9.91
C ALA A 340 4.33 19.80 -11.03
N LYS A 341 4.26 18.88 -11.99
CA LYS A 341 3.28 18.92 -13.09
C LYS A 341 1.84 18.86 -12.59
N MET A 342 1.57 18.01 -11.60
CA MET A 342 0.27 17.93 -10.96
C MET A 342 -0.08 19.25 -10.25
N ALA A 343 0.81 19.80 -9.45
CA ALA A 343 0.61 21.07 -8.75
C ALA A 343 0.37 22.23 -9.72
N GLU A 344 1.13 22.32 -10.82
CA GLU A 344 0.92 23.30 -11.88
C GLU A 344 -0.47 23.21 -12.50
N GLY A 345 -0.99 22.00 -12.71
CA GLY A 345 -2.32 21.75 -13.28
C GLY A 345 -3.48 22.27 -12.42
N TYR A 346 -3.30 22.36 -11.12
CA TYR A 346 -4.30 22.91 -10.19
C TYR A 346 -4.22 24.43 -10.04
N LEU A 347 -3.16 25.09 -10.52
CA LEU A 347 -2.99 26.53 -10.35
C LEU A 347 -3.79 27.32 -11.38
N PRO A 348 -4.51 28.39 -10.96
CA PRO A 348 -5.15 29.31 -11.89
C PRO A 348 -4.16 29.88 -12.91
N GLN A 349 -4.60 30.06 -14.16
CA GLN A 349 -3.73 30.56 -15.24
C GLN A 349 -3.14 31.95 -14.95
N ASN A 350 -3.82 32.77 -14.18
CA ASN A 350 -3.39 34.12 -13.78
C ASN A 350 -2.49 34.16 -12.55
N THR A 351 -2.07 32.99 -12.01
CA THR A 351 -1.10 32.93 -10.88
C THR A 351 0.23 33.58 -11.32
N PRO A 352 0.77 34.58 -10.60
CA PRO A 352 2.05 35.18 -10.92
C PRO A 352 3.19 34.15 -10.97
N SER A 353 4.09 34.23 -11.98
CA SER A 353 5.11 33.19 -12.20
C SER A 353 5.98 32.92 -10.97
N ALA A 354 6.49 33.98 -10.31
CA ALA A 354 7.30 33.84 -9.12
C ALA A 354 6.59 33.13 -7.96
N MET A 355 5.27 33.31 -7.83
CA MET A 355 4.46 32.60 -6.86
C MET A 355 4.20 31.16 -7.30
N ARG A 356 3.92 30.92 -8.59
CA ARG A 356 3.78 29.59 -9.19
C ARG A 356 5.01 28.72 -8.91
N ASP A 357 6.21 29.22 -9.20
CA ASP A 357 7.47 28.52 -8.98
C ASP A 357 7.66 28.17 -7.49
N THR A 358 7.30 29.10 -6.59
CA THR A 358 7.37 28.86 -5.14
C THR A 358 6.36 27.79 -4.69
N ILE A 359 5.11 27.85 -5.15
CA ILE A 359 4.07 26.84 -4.84
C ILE A 359 4.53 25.46 -5.30
N VAL A 360 4.92 25.34 -6.57
CA VAL A 360 5.35 24.07 -7.17
C VAL A 360 6.51 23.46 -6.39
N LYS A 361 7.52 24.29 -6.05
CA LYS A 361 8.66 23.83 -5.26
C LYS A 361 8.24 23.34 -3.87
N VAL A 362 7.50 24.15 -3.12
CA VAL A 362 7.12 23.85 -1.73
C VAL A 362 6.19 22.65 -1.65
N VAL A 363 5.19 22.56 -2.55
CA VAL A 363 4.26 21.40 -2.62
C VAL A 363 5.04 20.13 -2.98
N SER A 364 5.96 20.19 -3.95
CA SER A 364 6.76 19.03 -4.34
C SER A 364 7.68 18.56 -3.20
N ASP A 365 8.29 19.49 -2.47
CA ASP A 365 9.14 19.16 -1.32
C ASP A 365 8.32 18.53 -0.19
N ALA A 366 7.16 19.11 0.16
CA ALA A 366 6.26 18.58 1.19
C ALA A 366 5.79 17.15 0.83
N TYR A 367 5.40 16.95 -0.42
CA TYR A 367 4.96 15.64 -0.90
C TYR A 367 6.07 14.59 -0.84
N LEU A 368 7.32 14.95 -1.18
CA LEU A 368 8.46 14.04 -1.08
C LEU A 368 8.80 13.67 0.36
N TYR A 369 8.63 14.59 1.32
CA TYR A 369 8.75 14.25 2.74
C TYR A 369 7.71 13.22 3.14
N HIS A 370 6.45 13.45 2.78
CA HIS A 370 5.35 12.53 3.09
C HIS A 370 5.53 11.14 2.42
N LEU A 371 6.00 11.09 1.17
CA LEU A 371 6.32 9.81 0.52
C LEU A 371 7.38 9.00 1.30
N ALA A 372 8.34 9.66 1.94
CA ALA A 372 9.44 9.00 2.62
C ALA A 372 9.13 8.63 4.09
N GLY A 373 8.10 9.23 4.67
CA GLY A 373 7.73 9.11 6.08
C GLY A 373 8.68 9.80 7.04
N ASP A 374 8.25 10.01 8.30
CA ASP A 374 8.99 10.76 9.33
C ASP A 374 9.35 12.17 8.83
N GLU A 375 8.37 13.00 8.45
CA GLU A 375 8.53 14.27 7.75
C GLU A 375 9.52 15.23 8.44
N ARG A 376 10.77 15.10 8.06
CA ARG A 376 11.87 15.94 8.59
C ARG A 376 12.16 17.09 7.64
N SER A 377 11.46 18.20 7.85
CA SER A 377 11.62 19.41 7.05
C SER A 377 13.04 20.00 7.16
N SER A 378 13.68 20.29 6.01
CA SER A 378 14.96 21.00 5.96
C SER A 378 14.78 22.47 6.31
N GLU A 379 15.87 23.14 6.75
CA GLU A 379 15.86 24.59 6.99
C GLU A 379 15.45 25.39 5.74
N ASP A 380 15.89 24.93 4.55
CA ASP A 380 15.55 25.60 3.29
C ASP A 380 14.07 25.44 2.95
N PHE A 381 13.48 24.27 3.21
CA PHE A 381 12.04 24.07 3.06
C PHE A 381 11.25 25.01 3.99
N VAL A 382 11.66 25.15 5.25
CA VAL A 382 10.99 26.05 6.22
C VAL A 382 11.03 27.50 5.74
N LYS A 383 12.17 27.94 5.17
CA LYS A 383 12.31 29.29 4.59
C LYS A 383 11.38 29.49 3.38
N GLU A 384 11.36 28.53 2.44
CA GLU A 384 10.51 28.62 1.25
C GLU A 384 9.01 28.53 1.59
N LYS A 385 8.62 27.69 2.55
CA LYS A 385 7.26 27.65 3.07
C LYS A 385 6.81 28.99 3.64
N ARG A 386 7.66 29.66 4.43
CA ARG A 386 7.38 31.00 4.96
C ARG A 386 7.22 32.03 3.83
N ARG A 387 8.13 32.01 2.84
CA ARG A 387 8.05 32.86 1.65
C ARG A 387 6.74 32.64 0.89
N LEU A 388 6.31 31.38 0.73
CA LEU A 388 5.03 31.04 0.11
C LEU A 388 3.87 31.64 0.88
N ALA A 389 3.85 31.49 2.21
CA ALA A 389 2.78 32.06 3.06
C ALA A 389 2.69 33.59 2.93
N GLU A 390 3.82 34.30 2.90
CA GLU A 390 3.89 35.75 2.69
C GLU A 390 3.35 36.15 1.30
N GLN A 391 3.78 35.48 0.24
CA GLN A 391 3.33 35.71 -1.14
C GLN A 391 1.83 35.42 -1.31
N ALA A 392 1.36 34.30 -0.78
CA ALA A 392 -0.04 33.91 -0.84
C ALA A 392 -0.95 34.91 -0.10
N SER A 393 -0.52 35.38 1.07
CA SER A 393 -1.26 36.39 1.85
C SER A 393 -1.37 37.73 1.13
N ALA A 394 -0.35 38.10 0.35
CA ALA A 394 -0.35 39.36 -0.41
C ALA A 394 -1.22 39.29 -1.69
N VAL A 395 -1.27 38.13 -2.38
CA VAL A 395 -1.90 37.99 -3.70
C VAL A 395 -3.28 37.34 -3.61
N ALA A 396 -3.45 36.36 -2.72
CA ALA A 396 -4.66 35.56 -2.57
C ALA A 396 -4.98 35.29 -1.09
N PRO A 397 -5.30 36.31 -0.29
CA PRO A 397 -5.46 36.20 1.16
C PRO A 397 -6.50 35.17 1.60
N ASN A 398 -7.54 34.94 0.77
CA ASN A 398 -8.58 33.95 1.04
C ASN A 398 -8.11 32.50 0.83
N MET A 399 -7.08 32.27 0.02
CA MET A 399 -6.52 30.93 -0.28
C MET A 399 -5.28 30.61 0.56
N ALA A 400 -4.59 31.62 1.07
CA ALA A 400 -3.36 31.46 1.82
C ALA A 400 -3.48 30.50 3.02
N PRO A 401 -4.51 30.57 3.87
CA PRO A 401 -4.66 29.63 5.00
C PRO A 401 -4.86 28.18 4.56
N MET A 402 -5.61 27.95 3.47
CA MET A 402 -5.82 26.59 2.94
C MET A 402 -4.52 26.00 2.38
N LEU A 403 -3.78 26.78 1.61
CA LEU A 403 -2.49 26.35 1.04
C LEU A 403 -1.48 26.05 2.16
N ASP A 404 -1.39 26.91 3.18
CA ASP A 404 -0.52 26.68 4.33
C ASP A 404 -0.93 25.42 5.10
N ALA A 405 -2.23 25.18 5.31
CA ALA A 405 -2.75 23.99 5.97
C ALA A 405 -2.39 22.71 5.19
N ILE A 406 -2.55 22.68 3.87
CA ILE A 406 -2.19 21.55 3.01
C ILE A 406 -0.68 21.25 3.11
N VAL A 407 0.15 22.27 2.88
CA VAL A 407 1.61 22.12 2.92
C VAL A 407 2.09 21.69 4.31
N THR A 408 1.51 22.28 5.37
CA THR A 408 1.83 21.93 6.75
C THR A 408 1.49 20.48 7.03
N SER A 409 0.28 20.03 6.65
CA SER A 409 -0.16 18.66 6.92
C SER A 409 0.68 17.61 6.20
N LEU A 410 1.11 17.88 4.96
CA LEU A 410 2.01 17.01 4.18
C LEU A 410 3.48 17.00 4.65
N SER A 411 3.86 17.93 5.50
CA SER A 411 5.25 18.09 5.96
C SER A 411 5.41 18.00 7.48
N THR A 412 4.41 17.41 8.14
CA THR A 412 4.39 17.25 9.61
C THR A 412 4.00 15.83 9.95
N ASP A 413 4.96 15.08 10.46
CA ASP A 413 4.76 13.73 10.99
C ASP A 413 3.75 13.74 12.14
N GLN A 414 2.80 12.81 12.09
CA GLN A 414 1.83 12.53 13.15
C GLN A 414 2.27 11.26 13.88
N ALA A 415 2.31 11.28 15.20
CA ALA A 415 2.66 10.08 15.96
C ALA A 415 1.69 8.90 15.69
N PRO A 416 2.20 7.69 15.58
CA PRO A 416 3.57 7.23 15.81
C PRO A 416 4.49 7.47 14.62
N SER A 417 5.82 7.42 14.81
CA SER A 417 6.81 7.48 13.74
C SER A 417 6.56 6.44 12.64
N ASP A 418 6.75 6.81 11.37
CA ASP A 418 6.33 6.02 10.21
C ASP A 418 7.29 4.88 9.86
N ASN A 419 8.59 5.13 10.07
CA ASN A 419 9.63 4.20 9.65
C ASN A 419 10.05 3.23 10.75
N GLN A 420 9.77 3.55 12.01
CA GLN A 420 10.02 2.68 13.17
C GLN A 420 8.93 2.89 14.21
N ALA A 421 8.07 1.88 14.42
CA ALA A 421 6.98 1.94 15.37
C ALA A 421 6.82 0.63 16.14
N VAL A 422 6.26 0.73 17.35
CA VAL A 422 5.75 -0.43 18.10
C VAL A 422 4.25 -0.28 18.24
N ILE A 423 3.52 -1.25 17.73
CA ILE A 423 2.06 -1.27 17.71
C ILE A 423 1.60 -2.41 18.64
N ASN A 424 0.74 -2.10 19.59
CA ASN A 424 0.02 -3.11 20.36
C ASN A 424 -1.26 -3.48 19.59
N TYR A 425 -1.60 -4.78 19.57
CA TYR A 425 -2.75 -5.27 18.82
C TYR A 425 -3.46 -6.41 19.56
#